data_89688e0061f059e68208fb88e3ee6948
#
_entry.id   89688e0061f059e68208fb88e3ee6948
#
_cell.length_a   1.000
_cell.length_b   1.000
_cell.length_c   1.000
_cell.angle_alpha   90.00
_cell.angle_beta   90.00
_cell.angle_gamma   90.00
#
_symmetry.space_group_name_H-M   'P 1'
#
loop_
_entity.id
_entity.type
_entity.pdbx_description
1 polymer ?
#
loop_
_entity_poly.entity_id
_entity_poly.type
_entity_poly.pdbx_seq_one_letter_code
_entity_poly.pdbx_strand_id
1 'polypeptide(L)'
;CHELVQNWLSDDRVAYMAHFGGLASGPLLLALSGLAWPMRPAGLRKQSLEGSHSSEEAQWSAHVARARRQADALDFEAASQSWRAAATLRPGNIGVLQSWFEIARHRPESDDFHTSARMLLQLSTRDDETRQLQRRIYQTYLAHAKPAIRLRPSDMLRLARTFIALQDLEEAERLCRLLEKRAFAQPELPQLLSLLANAWIKAGHMDRAQAWRPALQRLAPRDPVTVWLAQR
;
A
#
# COMPACT_ATOMS: atom_id res chain seq x y z
N CYS A 1 -17.07 4.50 -19.25
CA CYS A 1 -15.67 4.28 -18.80
C CYS A 1 -14.77 5.52 -18.98
N HIS A 2 -15.15 6.49 -19.83
CA HIS A 2 -14.33 7.67 -20.11
C HIS A 2 -14.37 8.73 -18.98
N GLU A 3 -15.45 8.82 -18.24
CA GLU A 3 -15.63 9.84 -17.19
C GLU A 3 -14.87 9.58 -15.88
N LEU A 4 -14.59 8.32 -15.55
CA LEU A 4 -13.87 7.96 -14.31
C LEU A 4 -12.36 8.30 -14.36
N VAL A 5 -11.79 8.35 -15.57
CA VAL A 5 -10.36 8.70 -15.74
C VAL A 5 -10.15 10.22 -15.69
N GLN A 6 -11.14 11.01 -16.14
CA GLN A 6 -11.01 12.48 -16.16
C GLN A 6 -11.16 13.12 -14.78
N ASN A 7 -11.96 12.53 -13.88
CA ASN A 7 -12.17 13.11 -12.54
C ASN A 7 -10.97 12.92 -11.59
N TRP A 8 -10.07 12.01 -11.95
CA TRP A 8 -8.86 11.72 -11.17
C TRP A 8 -7.64 12.59 -11.57
N LEU A 9 -7.72 13.23 -12.75
CA LEU A 9 -6.66 14.08 -13.30
C LEU A 9 -6.79 15.56 -12.92
N SER A 10 -7.90 15.97 -12.31
CA SER A 10 -8.18 17.39 -12.02
C SER A 10 -7.56 17.90 -10.70
N ASP A 11 -7.24 17.04 -9.76
CA ASP A 11 -6.74 17.45 -8.43
C ASP A 11 -5.22 17.74 -8.39
N ASP A 12 -4.46 17.17 -9.34
CA ASP A 12 -2.99 17.37 -9.38
C ASP A 12 -2.57 18.72 -10.01
N ARG A 13 -3.47 19.43 -10.68
CA ARG A 13 -3.14 20.72 -11.31
C ARG A 13 -2.95 21.86 -10.32
N VAL A 14 -3.54 21.79 -9.15
CA VAL A 14 -3.43 22.85 -8.14
C VAL A 14 -2.05 22.82 -7.43
N ALA A 15 -1.44 21.65 -7.28
CA ALA A 15 -0.14 21.51 -6.64
C ALA A 15 1.04 21.98 -7.53
N TYR A 16 0.91 21.90 -8.86
CA TYR A 16 1.98 22.33 -9.79
C TYR A 16 2.13 23.85 -9.92
N MET A 17 1.04 24.61 -9.78
CA MET A 17 1.09 26.08 -9.90
C MET A 17 1.72 26.76 -8.70
N ALA A 18 1.67 26.16 -7.52
CA ALA A 18 2.32 26.72 -6.31
C ALA A 18 3.86 26.60 -6.33
N HIS A 19 4.42 25.63 -7.09
CA HIS A 19 5.88 25.45 -7.19
C HIS A 19 6.55 26.35 -8.23
N PHE A 20 5.81 26.82 -9.24
CA PHE A 20 6.37 27.73 -10.26
C PHE A 20 6.52 29.16 -9.77
N GLY A 21 5.73 29.61 -8.79
CA GLY A 21 5.82 30.97 -8.23
C GLY A 21 7.06 31.20 -7.36
N GLY A 22 7.61 30.15 -6.74
CA GLY A 22 8.77 30.24 -5.83
C GLY A 22 10.13 30.30 -6.53
N LEU A 23 10.23 29.85 -7.78
CA LEU A 23 11.49 29.77 -8.53
C LEU A 23 11.89 31.07 -9.24
N ALA A 24 10.94 31.98 -9.46
CA ALA A 24 11.21 33.25 -10.17
C ALA A 24 11.73 34.38 -9.26
N SER A 25 11.50 34.30 -7.94
CA SER A 25 11.90 35.35 -6.99
C SER A 25 13.28 35.14 -6.34
N GLY A 26 13.84 33.92 -6.40
CA GLY A 26 15.15 33.61 -5.80
C GLY A 26 16.36 34.32 -6.41
N PRO A 27 16.50 34.40 -7.74
CA PRO A 27 17.65 35.02 -8.36
C PRO A 27 17.74 36.55 -8.22
N LEU A 28 16.60 37.23 -8.02
CA LEU A 28 16.55 38.70 -7.97
C LEU A 28 17.08 39.27 -6.65
N LEU A 29 17.00 38.52 -5.55
CA LEU A 29 17.52 38.93 -4.24
C LEU A 29 19.00 38.70 -4.09
N LEU A 30 19.62 37.80 -4.86
CA LEU A 30 21.07 37.56 -4.85
C LEU A 30 21.88 38.63 -5.63
N ALA A 31 21.24 39.30 -6.58
CA ALA A 31 21.89 40.35 -7.37
C ALA A 31 22.03 41.69 -6.63
N LEU A 32 21.32 41.91 -5.52
CA LEU A 32 21.31 43.15 -4.75
C LEU A 32 22.23 43.14 -3.50
N SER A 33 22.75 41.96 -3.11
CA SER A 33 23.71 41.86 -2.01
C SER A 33 25.12 41.78 -2.54
N GLY A 34 25.71 42.92 -2.89
CA GLY A 34 27.11 43.07 -3.32
C GLY A 34 28.13 42.84 -2.19
N LEU A 35 28.07 41.67 -1.51
CA LEU A 35 29.11 41.24 -0.58
C LEU A 35 29.87 40.05 -1.21
N ALA A 36 31.06 40.39 -1.73
CA ALA A 36 32.04 39.39 -2.12
C ALA A 36 32.54 38.63 -0.90
N TRP A 37 32.06 37.41 -0.70
CA TRP A 37 32.63 36.44 0.23
C TRP A 37 33.65 35.59 -0.55
N PRO A 38 34.90 35.42 -0.04
CA PRO A 38 35.89 34.59 -0.71
C PRO A 38 35.43 33.12 -0.66
N MET A 39 34.95 32.60 -1.77
CA MET A 39 34.62 31.16 -1.91
C MET A 39 35.91 30.34 -1.83
N ARG A 40 36.10 29.64 -0.71
CA ARG A 40 36.95 28.46 -0.67
C ARG A 40 36.30 27.36 -1.52
N PRO A 41 37.05 26.69 -2.42
CA PRO A 41 36.50 25.57 -3.18
C PRO A 41 36.39 24.37 -2.24
N ALA A 42 35.26 24.28 -1.55
CA ALA A 42 34.91 23.09 -0.76
C ALA A 42 34.09 22.15 -1.63
N GLY A 43 34.76 21.14 -2.17
CA GLY A 43 34.15 19.82 -2.31
C GLY A 43 33.48 19.46 -3.62
N LEU A 44 34.26 18.94 -4.50
CA LEU A 44 33.86 17.99 -5.59
C LEU A 44 32.93 16.81 -5.14
N ARG A 45 32.62 16.72 -3.85
CA ARG A 45 31.80 15.63 -3.29
C ARG A 45 30.29 15.87 -3.32
N LYS A 46 29.83 17.11 -3.48
CA LYS A 46 28.41 17.46 -3.50
C LYS A 46 27.76 17.29 -4.88
N GLN A 47 28.54 17.53 -5.95
CA GLN A 47 28.04 17.42 -7.33
C GLN A 47 27.68 15.99 -7.77
N SER A 48 28.33 14.95 -7.23
CA SER A 48 28.01 13.57 -7.59
C SER A 48 26.68 13.07 -6.99
N LEU A 49 26.24 13.60 -5.85
CA LEU A 49 24.95 13.24 -5.24
C LEU A 49 23.77 13.95 -5.92
N GLU A 50 23.92 15.21 -6.29
CA GLU A 50 22.88 15.97 -7.00
C GLU A 50 22.69 15.47 -8.43
N GLY A 51 23.76 15.02 -9.10
CA GLY A 51 23.68 14.43 -10.44
C GLY A 51 23.00 13.07 -10.46
N SER A 52 23.13 12.25 -9.42
CA SER A 52 22.47 10.94 -9.34
C SER A 52 20.97 11.07 -9.09
N HIS A 53 20.55 11.96 -8.20
CA HIS A 53 19.13 12.20 -7.92
C HIS A 53 18.37 12.77 -9.13
N SER A 54 18.98 13.69 -9.89
CA SER A 54 18.39 14.22 -11.11
C SER A 54 18.25 13.16 -12.21
N SER A 55 19.19 12.21 -12.30
CA SER A 55 19.15 11.10 -13.23
C SER A 55 18.05 10.08 -12.86
N GLU A 56 17.93 9.72 -11.59
CA GLU A 56 16.86 8.81 -11.11
C GLU A 56 15.46 9.41 -11.29
N GLU A 57 15.31 10.71 -11.01
CA GLU A 57 14.06 11.43 -11.25
C GLU A 57 13.67 11.42 -12.72
N ALA A 58 14.63 11.69 -13.61
CA ALA A 58 14.41 11.65 -15.05
C ALA A 58 14.04 10.24 -15.54
N GLN A 59 14.68 9.20 -15.01
CA GLN A 59 14.36 7.82 -15.34
C GLN A 59 12.97 7.43 -14.85
N TRP A 60 12.64 7.77 -13.61
CA TRP A 60 11.32 7.52 -13.04
C TRP A 60 10.21 8.20 -13.86
N SER A 61 10.35 9.49 -14.16
CA SER A 61 9.39 10.25 -14.95
C SER A 61 9.24 9.71 -16.38
N ALA A 62 10.33 9.24 -16.99
CA ALA A 62 10.30 8.61 -18.30
C ALA A 62 9.53 7.28 -18.29
N HIS A 63 9.69 6.45 -17.25
CA HIS A 63 8.91 5.22 -17.10
C HIS A 63 7.42 5.50 -16.90
N VAL A 64 7.06 6.47 -16.05
CA VAL A 64 5.67 6.89 -15.83
C VAL A 64 5.03 7.40 -17.14
N ALA A 65 5.73 8.27 -17.87
CA ALA A 65 5.24 8.80 -19.14
C ALA A 65 5.07 7.72 -20.21
N ARG A 66 6.00 6.76 -20.26
CA ARG A 66 5.92 5.61 -21.17
C ARG A 66 4.75 4.71 -20.81
N ALA A 67 4.58 4.38 -19.53
CA ALA A 67 3.50 3.52 -19.07
C ALA A 67 2.12 4.12 -19.43
N ARG A 68 1.93 5.44 -19.25
CA ARG A 68 0.70 6.13 -19.64
C ARG A 68 0.42 6.01 -21.13
N ARG A 69 1.40 6.32 -21.99
CA ARG A 69 1.22 6.20 -23.46
C ARG A 69 0.89 4.78 -23.90
N GLN A 70 1.51 3.76 -23.28
CA GLN A 70 1.23 2.36 -23.58
C GLN A 70 -0.18 1.96 -23.11
N ALA A 71 -0.62 2.46 -21.94
CA ALA A 71 -1.98 2.24 -21.46
C ALA A 71 -3.03 2.89 -22.37
N ASP A 72 -2.77 4.11 -22.84
CA ASP A 72 -3.63 4.83 -23.80
C ASP A 72 -3.72 4.08 -25.15
N ALA A 73 -2.64 3.40 -25.54
CA ALA A 73 -2.60 2.52 -26.71
C ALA A 73 -3.19 1.11 -26.45
N LEU A 74 -3.74 0.84 -25.25
CA LEU A 74 -4.29 -0.44 -24.81
C LEU A 74 -3.26 -1.58 -24.79
N ASP A 75 -1.96 -1.26 -24.82
CA ASP A 75 -0.87 -2.23 -24.64
C ASP A 75 -0.62 -2.43 -23.13
N PHE A 76 -1.52 -3.19 -22.50
CA PHE A 76 -1.49 -3.41 -21.05
C PHE A 76 -0.26 -4.18 -20.57
N GLU A 77 0.33 -5.01 -21.42
CA GLU A 77 1.55 -5.75 -21.07
C GLU A 77 2.75 -4.81 -20.97
N ALA A 78 3.01 -4.03 -22.02
CA ALA A 78 4.09 -3.06 -22.02
C ALA A 78 3.89 -1.97 -20.97
N ALA A 79 2.64 -1.50 -20.77
CA ALA A 79 2.30 -0.55 -19.72
C ALA A 79 2.61 -1.11 -18.33
N SER A 80 2.24 -2.36 -18.05
CA SER A 80 2.53 -3.03 -16.77
C SER A 80 4.03 -3.13 -16.50
N GLN A 81 4.83 -3.49 -17.51
CA GLN A 81 6.30 -3.53 -17.41
C GLN A 81 6.89 -2.15 -17.10
N SER A 82 6.37 -1.10 -17.74
CA SER A 82 6.83 0.28 -17.51
C SER A 82 6.43 0.78 -16.11
N TRP A 83 5.22 0.46 -15.63
CA TRP A 83 4.79 0.76 -14.27
C TRP A 83 5.61 0.00 -13.23
N ARG A 84 5.93 -1.28 -13.47
CA ARG A 84 6.81 -2.07 -12.61
C ARG A 84 8.19 -1.42 -12.49
N ALA A 85 8.79 -0.96 -13.60
CA ALA A 85 10.06 -0.25 -13.57
C ALA A 85 10.00 1.04 -12.76
N ALA A 86 8.92 1.83 -12.90
CA ALA A 86 8.69 3.02 -12.08
C ALA A 86 8.53 2.68 -10.59
N ALA A 87 7.80 1.60 -10.26
CA ALA A 87 7.63 1.13 -8.88
C ALA A 87 8.92 0.61 -8.25
N THR A 88 9.82 0.05 -9.06
CA THR A 88 11.15 -0.40 -8.59
C THR A 88 12.02 0.80 -8.17
N LEU A 89 11.95 1.91 -8.90
CA LEU A 89 12.67 3.13 -8.55
C LEU A 89 12.06 3.83 -7.32
N ARG A 90 10.75 3.74 -7.12
CA ARG A 90 10.03 4.35 -5.99
C ARG A 90 8.98 3.40 -5.39
N PRO A 91 9.42 2.37 -4.62
CA PRO A 91 8.54 1.29 -4.15
C PRO A 91 7.44 1.75 -3.17
N GLY A 92 7.56 2.93 -2.57
CA GLY A 92 6.55 3.51 -1.68
C GLY A 92 5.56 4.47 -2.35
N ASN A 93 5.67 4.71 -3.67
CA ASN A 93 4.77 5.64 -4.35
C ASN A 93 3.41 4.99 -4.61
N ILE A 94 2.41 5.39 -3.80
CA ILE A 94 1.06 4.83 -3.84
C ILE A 94 0.42 4.99 -5.22
N GLY A 95 0.54 6.16 -5.86
CA GLY A 95 -0.06 6.42 -7.15
C GLY A 95 0.51 5.53 -8.27
N VAL A 96 1.81 5.28 -8.25
CA VAL A 96 2.46 4.34 -9.19
C VAL A 96 1.98 2.91 -8.95
N LEU A 97 1.93 2.48 -7.68
CA LEU A 97 1.47 1.14 -7.33
C LEU A 97 0.00 0.91 -7.71
N GLN A 98 -0.87 1.90 -7.51
CA GLN A 98 -2.27 1.83 -7.90
C GLN A 98 -2.42 1.77 -9.43
N SER A 99 -1.70 2.62 -10.17
CA SER A 99 -1.71 2.59 -11.63
C SER A 99 -1.22 1.25 -12.18
N TRP A 100 -0.15 0.70 -11.58
CA TRP A 100 0.33 -0.62 -11.95
C TRP A 100 -0.71 -1.71 -11.69
N PHE A 101 -1.34 -1.71 -10.52
CA PHE A 101 -2.38 -2.68 -10.16
C PHE A 101 -3.58 -2.62 -11.12
N GLU A 102 -4.07 -1.41 -11.45
CA GLU A 102 -5.20 -1.23 -12.35
C GLU A 102 -4.89 -1.73 -13.77
N ILE A 103 -3.70 -1.46 -14.29
CA ILE A 103 -3.27 -1.98 -15.60
C ILE A 103 -3.08 -3.50 -15.55
N ALA A 104 -2.42 -4.03 -14.52
CA ALA A 104 -2.15 -5.45 -14.39
C ALA A 104 -3.44 -6.28 -14.21
N ARG A 105 -4.53 -5.68 -13.71
CA ARG A 105 -5.85 -6.31 -13.55
C ARG A 105 -6.43 -6.82 -14.88
N HIS A 106 -6.04 -6.27 -16.01
CA HIS A 106 -6.45 -6.77 -17.33
C HIS A 106 -5.84 -8.16 -17.66
N ARG A 107 -4.81 -8.60 -16.88
CA ARG A 107 -4.19 -9.92 -16.95
C ARG A 107 -4.12 -10.56 -15.56
N PRO A 108 -5.26 -11.02 -15.02
CA PRO A 108 -5.40 -11.40 -13.61
C PRO A 108 -4.56 -12.64 -13.21
N GLU A 109 -4.06 -13.41 -14.18
CA GLU A 109 -3.13 -14.54 -13.99
C GLU A 109 -1.66 -14.09 -13.90
N SER A 110 -1.34 -12.85 -14.30
CA SER A 110 0.03 -12.37 -14.41
C SER A 110 0.69 -12.16 -13.02
N ASP A 111 1.99 -12.37 -12.97
CA ASP A 111 2.78 -12.09 -11.76
C ASP A 111 2.78 -10.59 -11.41
N ASP A 112 2.60 -9.72 -12.39
CA ASP A 112 2.48 -8.28 -12.18
C ASP A 112 1.24 -7.92 -11.36
N PHE A 113 0.09 -8.56 -11.67
CA PHE A 113 -1.14 -8.34 -10.89
C PHE A 113 -0.98 -8.81 -9.45
N HIS A 114 -0.43 -10.01 -9.25
CA HIS A 114 -0.18 -10.52 -7.91
C HIS A 114 0.85 -9.70 -7.13
N THR A 115 1.88 -9.19 -7.81
CA THR A 115 2.95 -8.43 -7.16
C THR A 115 2.49 -7.02 -6.79
N SER A 116 1.82 -6.30 -7.69
CA SER A 116 1.29 -4.95 -7.43
C SER A 116 0.25 -4.97 -6.31
N ALA A 117 -0.67 -5.95 -6.33
CA ALA A 117 -1.63 -6.16 -5.24
C ALA A 117 -0.91 -6.33 -3.89
N ARG A 118 0.08 -7.23 -3.81
CA ARG A 118 0.83 -7.48 -2.59
C ARG A 118 1.58 -6.24 -2.09
N MET A 119 2.22 -5.47 -2.98
CA MET A 119 2.91 -4.25 -2.59
C MET A 119 1.95 -3.21 -1.99
N LEU A 120 0.77 -3.01 -2.58
CA LEU A 120 -0.27 -2.14 -2.03
C LEU A 120 -0.78 -2.62 -0.66
N LEU A 121 -1.00 -3.93 -0.53
CA LEU A 121 -1.45 -4.52 0.73
C LEU A 121 -0.36 -4.54 1.82
N GLN A 122 0.90 -4.28 1.49
CA GLN A 122 2.03 -4.16 2.41
C GLN A 122 2.33 -2.72 2.86
N LEU A 123 1.64 -1.72 2.33
CA LEU A 123 1.81 -0.33 2.75
C LEU A 123 1.56 -0.17 4.27
N SER A 124 2.22 0.80 4.87
CA SER A 124 2.03 1.11 6.29
C SER A 124 0.62 1.67 6.54
N THR A 125 -0.13 1.05 7.45
CA THR A 125 -1.53 1.40 7.78
C THR A 125 -1.64 2.43 8.91
N ARG A 126 -0.93 3.53 8.82
CA ARG A 126 -0.92 4.56 9.87
C ARG A 126 -2.21 5.40 9.91
N ASP A 127 -2.88 5.55 8.79
CA ASP A 127 -4.07 6.36 8.59
C ASP A 127 -5.24 5.53 8.04
N ASP A 128 -6.45 6.05 8.18
CA ASP A 128 -7.66 5.37 7.74
C ASP A 128 -7.79 5.33 6.21
N GLU A 129 -7.23 6.30 5.50
CA GLU A 129 -7.24 6.33 4.04
C GLU A 129 -6.47 5.16 3.46
N THR A 130 -5.27 4.89 3.97
CA THR A 130 -4.46 3.72 3.58
C THR A 130 -5.18 2.41 3.93
N ARG A 131 -5.86 2.32 5.09
CA ARG A 131 -6.65 1.13 5.46
C ARG A 131 -7.81 0.90 4.48
N GLN A 132 -8.54 1.95 4.12
CA GLN A 132 -9.63 1.87 3.13
C GLN A 132 -9.11 1.51 1.73
N LEU A 133 -7.95 2.06 1.34
CA LEU A 133 -7.29 1.66 0.10
C LEU A 133 -6.98 0.16 0.11
N GLN A 134 -6.35 -0.36 1.16
CA GLN A 134 -6.04 -1.78 1.28
C GLN A 134 -7.30 -2.66 1.23
N ARG A 135 -8.40 -2.23 1.84
CA ARG A 135 -9.69 -2.90 1.75
C ARG A 135 -10.16 -3.00 0.29
N ARG A 136 -10.19 -1.89 -0.45
CA ARG A 136 -10.60 -1.86 -1.87
C ARG A 136 -9.70 -2.75 -2.73
N ILE A 137 -8.38 -2.64 -2.56
CA ILE A 137 -7.40 -3.45 -3.29
C ILE A 137 -7.62 -4.94 -3.00
N TYR A 138 -7.79 -5.32 -1.74
CA TYR A 138 -8.04 -6.71 -1.37
C TYR A 138 -9.33 -7.25 -2.00
N GLN A 139 -10.41 -6.50 -1.95
CA GLN A 139 -11.69 -6.89 -2.55
C GLN A 139 -11.56 -7.07 -4.07
N THR A 140 -10.92 -6.12 -4.75
CA THR A 140 -10.65 -6.22 -6.20
C THR A 140 -9.75 -7.40 -6.51
N TYR A 141 -8.70 -7.61 -5.71
CA TYR A 141 -7.76 -8.73 -5.88
C TYR A 141 -8.47 -10.08 -5.68
N LEU A 142 -9.30 -10.20 -4.65
CA LEU A 142 -10.08 -11.41 -4.39
C LEU A 142 -11.05 -11.74 -5.53
N ALA A 143 -11.68 -10.73 -6.13
CA ALA A 143 -12.66 -10.90 -7.20
C ALA A 143 -12.03 -11.31 -8.55
N HIS A 144 -10.78 -10.91 -8.82
CA HIS A 144 -10.19 -11.06 -10.15
C HIS A 144 -9.02 -12.04 -10.21
N ALA A 145 -8.30 -12.31 -9.11
CA ALA A 145 -7.08 -13.12 -9.13
C ALA A 145 -7.32 -14.55 -9.65
N LYS A 146 -6.47 -14.99 -10.58
CA LYS A 146 -6.51 -16.33 -11.17
C LYS A 146 -5.15 -17.02 -11.00
N PRO A 147 -5.13 -18.33 -10.68
CA PRO A 147 -6.29 -19.14 -10.28
C PRO A 147 -6.84 -18.80 -8.89
N ALA A 148 -6.08 -18.09 -8.06
CA ALA A 148 -6.43 -17.66 -6.71
C ALA A 148 -5.49 -16.55 -6.21
N ILE A 149 -5.85 -15.90 -5.10
CA ILE A 149 -4.99 -14.92 -4.44
C ILE A 149 -3.69 -15.58 -3.93
N ARG A 150 -2.56 -14.85 -4.07
CA ARG A 150 -1.23 -15.32 -3.65
C ARG A 150 -0.72 -14.46 -2.48
N LEU A 151 -1.36 -14.59 -1.31
CA LEU A 151 -0.94 -13.89 -0.10
C LEU A 151 -0.10 -14.79 0.79
N ARG A 152 0.95 -14.22 1.39
CA ARG A 152 1.74 -14.87 2.43
C ARG A 152 0.99 -14.84 3.76
N PRO A 153 1.25 -15.76 4.69
CA PRO A 153 0.63 -15.73 6.02
C PRO A 153 0.82 -14.40 6.76
N SER A 154 1.99 -13.79 6.67
CA SER A 154 2.28 -12.47 7.24
C SER A 154 1.42 -11.35 6.64
N ASP A 155 1.11 -11.42 5.35
CA ASP A 155 0.24 -10.44 4.68
C ASP A 155 -1.21 -10.62 5.15
N MET A 156 -1.67 -11.89 5.32
CA MET A 156 -3.00 -12.19 5.86
C MET A 156 -3.16 -11.72 7.31
N LEU A 157 -2.14 -11.90 8.17
CA LEU A 157 -2.14 -11.40 9.55
C LEU A 157 -2.30 -9.88 9.59
N ARG A 158 -1.55 -9.16 8.75
CA ARG A 158 -1.61 -7.71 8.64
C ARG A 158 -2.97 -7.24 8.16
N LEU A 159 -3.50 -7.85 7.11
CA LEU A 159 -4.82 -7.52 6.57
C LEU A 159 -5.94 -7.79 7.58
N ALA A 160 -5.90 -8.89 8.31
CA ALA A 160 -6.88 -9.18 9.34
C ALA A 160 -6.88 -8.09 10.43
N ARG A 161 -5.70 -7.59 10.85
CA ARG A 161 -5.62 -6.44 11.76
C ARG A 161 -6.20 -5.16 11.15
N THR A 162 -5.96 -4.91 9.87
CA THR A 162 -6.54 -3.77 9.14
C THR A 162 -8.07 -3.86 9.13
N PHE A 163 -8.63 -5.04 8.82
CA PHE A 163 -10.08 -5.24 8.81
C PHE A 163 -10.70 -5.12 10.19
N ILE A 164 -10.04 -5.61 11.25
CA ILE A 164 -10.49 -5.39 12.64
C ILE A 164 -10.53 -3.87 12.94
N ALA A 165 -9.51 -3.13 12.56
CA ALA A 165 -9.47 -1.69 12.77
C ALA A 165 -10.57 -0.95 12.00
N LEU A 166 -10.95 -1.42 10.81
CA LEU A 166 -12.05 -0.91 10.00
C LEU A 166 -13.43 -1.42 10.44
N GLN A 167 -13.52 -2.25 11.49
CA GLN A 167 -14.74 -2.93 11.94
C GLN A 167 -15.35 -3.87 10.87
N ASP A 168 -14.57 -4.30 9.88
CA ASP A 168 -14.95 -5.31 8.89
C ASP A 168 -14.60 -6.70 9.44
N LEU A 169 -15.33 -7.09 10.50
CA LEU A 169 -14.98 -8.25 11.31
C LEU A 169 -15.19 -9.58 10.57
N GLU A 170 -16.09 -9.61 9.58
CA GLU A 170 -16.33 -10.82 8.77
C GLU A 170 -15.14 -11.14 7.87
N GLU A 171 -14.56 -10.14 7.20
CA GLU A 171 -13.34 -10.35 6.39
C GLU A 171 -12.13 -10.69 7.27
N ALA A 172 -12.02 -10.05 8.44
CA ALA A 172 -10.98 -10.40 9.42
C ALA A 172 -11.12 -11.86 9.86
N GLU A 173 -12.34 -12.31 10.18
CA GLU A 173 -12.63 -13.69 10.57
C GLU A 173 -12.29 -14.68 9.47
N ARG A 174 -12.65 -14.37 8.21
CA ARG A 174 -12.32 -15.21 7.05
C ARG A 174 -10.81 -15.46 6.93
N LEU A 175 -10.00 -14.40 7.07
CA LEU A 175 -8.54 -14.50 7.04
C LEU A 175 -8.00 -15.30 8.23
N CYS A 176 -8.53 -15.07 9.43
CA CYS A 176 -8.12 -15.83 10.63
C CYS A 176 -8.42 -17.32 10.50
N ARG A 177 -9.59 -17.70 9.95
CA ARG A 177 -9.94 -19.11 9.68
C ARG A 177 -9.00 -19.76 8.66
N LEU A 178 -8.60 -19.03 7.61
CA LEU A 178 -7.63 -19.53 6.64
C LEU A 178 -6.25 -19.76 7.29
N LEU A 179 -5.81 -18.85 8.14
CA LEU A 179 -4.53 -18.96 8.87
C LEU A 179 -4.55 -20.14 9.84
N GLU A 180 -5.64 -20.33 10.58
CA GLU A 180 -5.80 -21.45 11.51
C GLU A 180 -5.80 -22.81 10.76
N LYS A 181 -6.59 -22.95 9.71
CA LYS A 181 -6.70 -24.21 8.92
C LYS A 181 -5.38 -24.65 8.32
N ARG A 182 -4.56 -23.72 7.87
CA ARG A 182 -3.27 -24.02 7.25
C ARG A 182 -2.17 -24.35 8.26
N ALA A 183 -2.49 -24.37 9.56
CA ALA A 183 -1.59 -24.69 10.67
C ALA A 183 -0.24 -23.96 10.57
N PHE A 184 -0.24 -22.75 10.02
CA PHE A 184 0.98 -21.96 9.96
C PHE A 184 1.42 -21.59 11.38
N ALA A 185 2.62 -21.99 11.75
CA ALA A 185 3.26 -21.55 12.97
C ALA A 185 3.56 -20.04 12.91
N GLN A 186 2.51 -19.24 13.09
CA GLN A 186 2.62 -17.78 13.14
C GLN A 186 2.57 -17.35 14.60
N PRO A 187 3.67 -16.84 15.18
CA PRO A 187 3.73 -16.46 16.59
C PRO A 187 2.73 -15.35 16.95
N GLU A 188 2.29 -14.58 15.96
CA GLU A 188 1.35 -13.48 16.14
C GLU A 188 -0.13 -13.90 16.04
N LEU A 189 -0.43 -15.13 15.59
CA LEU A 189 -1.80 -15.59 15.39
C LEU A 189 -2.62 -15.60 16.69
N PRO A 190 -2.09 -16.07 17.85
CA PRO A 190 -2.86 -16.04 19.09
C PRO A 190 -3.33 -14.65 19.48
N GLN A 191 -2.44 -13.64 19.37
CA GLN A 191 -2.78 -12.25 19.65
C GLN A 191 -3.83 -11.70 18.70
N LEU A 192 -3.75 -12.06 17.41
CA LEU A 192 -4.73 -11.65 16.41
C LEU A 192 -6.11 -12.25 16.72
N LEU A 193 -6.18 -13.53 17.10
CA LEU A 193 -7.45 -14.20 17.46
C LEU A 193 -8.09 -13.58 18.71
N SER A 194 -7.26 -13.24 19.71
CA SER A 194 -7.72 -12.51 20.89
C SER A 194 -8.28 -11.13 20.54
N LEU A 195 -7.60 -10.40 19.65
CA LEU A 195 -8.05 -9.11 19.16
C LEU A 195 -9.40 -9.21 18.43
N LEU A 196 -9.56 -10.21 17.55
CA LEU A 196 -10.78 -10.47 16.80
C LEU A 196 -11.94 -10.85 17.74
N ALA A 197 -11.73 -11.76 18.69
CA ALA A 197 -12.74 -12.16 19.65
C ALA A 197 -13.21 -10.96 20.50
N ASN A 198 -12.27 -10.12 20.98
CA ASN A 198 -12.59 -8.90 21.70
C ASN A 198 -13.37 -7.90 20.83
N ALA A 199 -13.06 -7.79 19.55
CA ALA A 199 -13.81 -6.94 18.61
C ALA A 199 -15.25 -7.44 18.43
N TRP A 200 -15.46 -8.75 18.30
CA TRP A 200 -16.81 -9.34 18.26
C TRP A 200 -17.62 -9.11 19.55
N ILE A 201 -16.95 -9.23 20.72
CA ILE A 201 -17.59 -8.90 22.03
C ILE A 201 -18.04 -7.45 22.03
N LYS A 202 -17.17 -6.52 21.64
CA LYS A 202 -17.51 -5.08 21.58
C LYS A 202 -18.64 -4.75 20.60
N ALA A 203 -18.72 -5.51 19.51
CA ALA A 203 -19.79 -5.41 18.53
C ALA A 203 -21.12 -6.07 18.96
N GLY A 204 -21.14 -6.73 20.15
CA GLY A 204 -22.33 -7.39 20.68
C GLY A 204 -22.57 -8.81 20.13
N HIS A 205 -21.67 -9.36 19.33
CA HIS A 205 -21.77 -10.68 18.69
C HIS A 205 -21.03 -11.75 19.52
N MET A 206 -21.63 -12.10 20.68
CA MET A 206 -21.05 -13.04 21.63
C MET A 206 -20.88 -14.45 21.05
N ASP A 207 -21.81 -14.90 20.25
CA ASP A 207 -21.79 -16.19 19.54
C ASP A 207 -20.54 -16.33 18.64
N ARG A 208 -20.23 -15.26 17.90
CA ARG A 208 -19.04 -15.20 17.06
C ARG A 208 -17.74 -15.24 17.87
N ALA A 209 -17.71 -14.51 18.99
CA ALA A 209 -16.55 -14.53 19.91
C ALA A 209 -16.35 -15.93 20.52
N GLN A 210 -17.42 -16.57 20.98
CA GLN A 210 -17.40 -17.93 21.55
C GLN A 210 -16.94 -18.99 20.54
N ALA A 211 -17.20 -18.82 19.25
CA ALA A 211 -16.72 -19.72 18.20
C ALA A 211 -15.18 -19.80 18.12
N TRP A 212 -14.46 -18.80 18.65
CA TRP A 212 -12.99 -18.79 18.71
C TRP A 212 -12.41 -19.37 19.99
N ARG A 213 -13.25 -19.67 21.00
CA ARG A 213 -12.80 -20.21 22.29
C ARG A 213 -11.92 -21.45 22.16
N PRO A 214 -12.23 -22.48 21.36
CA PRO A 214 -11.40 -23.67 21.25
C PRO A 214 -10.00 -23.36 20.69
N ALA A 215 -9.90 -22.51 19.69
CA ALA A 215 -8.63 -22.07 19.11
C ALA A 215 -7.79 -21.26 20.13
N LEU A 216 -8.43 -20.32 20.83
CA LEU A 216 -7.79 -19.52 21.87
C LEU A 216 -7.32 -20.35 23.05
N GLN A 217 -8.10 -21.32 23.52
CA GLN A 217 -7.68 -22.24 24.60
C GLN A 217 -6.45 -23.05 24.22
N ARG A 218 -6.35 -23.47 22.95
CA ARG A 218 -5.18 -24.20 22.44
C ARG A 218 -3.96 -23.32 22.26
N LEU A 219 -4.11 -22.10 21.74
CA LEU A 219 -3.00 -21.25 21.31
C LEU A 219 -2.58 -20.21 22.33
N ALA A 220 -3.51 -19.72 23.16
CA ALA A 220 -3.30 -18.67 24.16
C ALA A 220 -4.14 -18.89 25.43
N PRO A 221 -3.93 -20.01 26.18
CA PRO A 221 -4.79 -20.36 27.33
C PRO A 221 -4.78 -19.35 28.47
N ARG A 222 -3.72 -18.54 28.58
CA ARG A 222 -3.56 -17.51 29.62
C ARG A 222 -3.97 -16.10 29.18
N ASP A 223 -4.41 -15.94 27.93
CA ASP A 223 -4.87 -14.64 27.43
C ASP A 223 -6.16 -14.22 28.17
N PRO A 224 -6.28 -12.95 28.58
CA PRO A 224 -7.45 -12.45 29.33
C PRO A 224 -8.78 -12.70 28.62
N VAL A 225 -8.84 -12.58 27.29
CA VAL A 225 -10.06 -12.84 26.50
C VAL A 225 -10.38 -14.33 26.54
N THR A 226 -9.38 -15.20 26.46
CA THR A 226 -9.56 -16.66 26.58
C THR A 226 -10.15 -17.05 27.93
N VAL A 227 -9.59 -16.52 29.00
CA VAL A 227 -10.07 -16.77 30.39
C VAL A 227 -11.51 -16.27 30.55
N TRP A 228 -11.78 -15.07 30.06
CA TRP A 228 -13.12 -14.48 30.14
C TRP A 228 -14.18 -15.27 29.34
N LEU A 229 -13.85 -15.73 28.12
CA LEU A 229 -14.73 -16.58 27.31
C LEU A 229 -14.98 -17.97 27.93
N ALA A 230 -14.03 -18.48 28.75
CA ALA A 230 -14.19 -19.76 29.40
C ALA A 230 -15.18 -19.75 30.58
N GLN A 231 -15.44 -18.57 31.15
CA GLN A 231 -16.32 -18.37 32.31
C GLN A 231 -17.78 -18.10 31.92
N ARG A 232 -18.04 -17.93 30.65
CA ARG A 232 -19.35 -17.63 30.06
C ARG A 232 -19.84 -18.72 29.13
#